data_9a13268f74f5484f3ee79984ab2daf65
#
_entry.id   9a13268f74f5484f3ee79984ab2daf65
#
_cell.length_a   1.000
_cell.length_b   1.000
_cell.length_c   1.000
_cell.angle_alpha   90.00
_cell.angle_beta   90.00
_cell.angle_gamma   90.00
#
_symmetry.space_group_name_H-M   'P 1'
#
loop_
_entity.id
_entity.type
_entity.pdbx_description
1 polymer ?
#
loop_
_entity_poly.entity_id
_entity_poly.type
_entity_poly.pdbx_seq_one_letter_code
_entity_poly.pdbx_strand_id
1 'polypeptide(L)'
;AVIRQFQETEPPNKESQNWKKVSLPMKSIHFYMSFHQYDTAHEIARKLKEELPSTRNMNLFEHEYFAIFTYLKFLYTVREDFQEVLYWDAIQSQLKIKGQRQEIVEGAKIWAMMAHVELGNYSIVQSMCRSYLRMNTDGPSQTEVFIRHLQKLPVPELEMADFMKELHAEMLAIDPALVQRAPG
;
A
#
# COMPACT_ATOMS: atom_id res chain seq x y z
N ALA A 1 20.61 8.85 -18.22
CA ALA A 1 20.66 9.21 -19.65
C ALA A 1 19.54 8.51 -20.43
N VAL A 2 19.40 7.17 -20.37
CA VAL A 2 18.41 6.40 -21.16
C VAL A 2 16.96 6.79 -20.84
N ILE A 3 16.59 6.93 -19.55
CA ILE A 3 15.24 7.33 -19.12
C ILE A 3 14.87 8.71 -19.67
N ARG A 4 15.83 9.65 -19.68
CA ARG A 4 15.62 11.02 -20.17
C ARG A 4 15.37 11.05 -21.68
N GLN A 5 16.13 10.25 -22.43
CA GLN A 5 15.98 10.13 -23.90
C GLN A 5 14.62 9.51 -24.27
N PHE A 6 14.12 8.56 -23.46
CA PHE A 6 12.80 7.94 -23.67
C PHE A 6 11.64 8.91 -23.37
N GLN A 7 11.84 9.86 -22.45
CA GLN A 7 10.84 10.89 -22.12
C GLN A 7 10.67 11.92 -23.24
N GLU A 8 11.70 12.18 -24.02
CA GLU A 8 11.73 13.22 -25.06
C GLU A 8 11.22 12.75 -26.44
N THR A 9 11.09 11.44 -26.66
CA THR A 9 10.59 10.89 -27.94
C THR A 9 9.05 10.78 -27.94
N GLU A 10 8.39 11.28 -28.97
CA GLU A 10 6.95 11.06 -29.15
C GLU A 10 6.67 9.56 -29.39
N PRO A 11 5.78 8.95 -28.61
CA PRO A 11 5.48 7.54 -28.75
C PRO A 11 4.66 7.28 -30.02
N PRO A 12 5.02 6.24 -30.80
CA PRO A 12 4.46 6.01 -32.13
C PRO A 12 3.01 5.51 -32.15
N ASN A 13 2.49 5.05 -31.02
CA ASN A 13 1.13 4.54 -30.90
C ASN A 13 0.52 4.77 -29.51
N LYS A 14 -0.79 4.52 -29.37
CA LYS A 14 -1.55 4.74 -28.14
C LYS A 14 -1.06 3.87 -26.97
N GLU A 15 -0.62 2.66 -27.22
CA GLU A 15 -0.08 1.75 -26.20
C GLU A 15 1.24 2.27 -25.63
N SER A 16 2.15 2.73 -26.49
CA SER A 16 3.40 3.38 -26.08
C SER A 16 3.17 4.68 -25.34
N GLN A 17 2.09 5.43 -25.67
CA GLN A 17 1.68 6.62 -24.93
C GLN A 17 1.22 6.26 -23.51
N ASN A 18 0.42 5.22 -23.37
CA ASN A 18 -0.03 4.72 -22.06
C ASN A 18 1.14 4.24 -21.21
N TRP A 19 2.06 3.48 -21.81
CA TRP A 19 3.25 3.03 -21.14
C TRP A 19 4.10 4.21 -20.63
N LYS A 20 4.30 5.23 -21.45
CA LYS A 20 5.07 6.42 -21.10
C LYS A 20 4.40 7.23 -19.96
N LYS A 21 3.08 7.38 -20.01
CA LYS A 21 2.34 8.21 -19.05
C LYS A 21 2.13 7.55 -17.68
N VAL A 22 2.03 6.23 -17.63
CA VAL A 22 1.69 5.50 -16.41
C VAL A 22 2.76 4.51 -16.01
N SER A 23 3.08 3.51 -16.84
CA SER A 23 3.99 2.43 -16.46
C SER A 23 5.41 2.92 -16.18
N LEU A 24 5.93 3.88 -16.94
CA LEU A 24 7.27 4.43 -16.70
C LEU A 24 7.36 5.24 -15.40
N PRO A 25 6.48 6.20 -15.10
CA PRO A 25 6.45 6.86 -13.81
C PRO A 25 6.35 5.88 -12.63
N MET A 26 5.57 4.83 -12.77
CA MET A 26 5.39 3.81 -11.75
C MET A 26 6.66 3.02 -11.44
N LYS A 27 7.33 2.55 -12.48
CA LYS A 27 8.62 1.87 -12.33
C LYS A 27 9.66 2.81 -11.71
N SER A 28 9.59 4.10 -12.05
CA SER A 28 10.44 5.12 -11.46
C SER A 28 10.14 5.32 -9.97
N ILE A 29 8.87 5.40 -9.57
CA ILE A 29 8.47 5.48 -8.16
C ILE A 29 9.04 4.28 -7.40
N HIS A 30 8.77 3.05 -7.87
CA HIS A 30 9.28 1.84 -7.24
C HIS A 30 10.82 1.84 -7.12
N PHE A 31 11.52 2.24 -8.19
CA PHE A 31 12.99 2.37 -8.19
C PHE A 31 13.47 3.34 -7.10
N TYR A 32 12.96 4.57 -7.08
CA TYR A 32 13.38 5.57 -6.10
C TYR A 32 13.03 5.18 -4.66
N MET A 33 11.89 4.52 -4.44
CA MET A 33 11.54 3.97 -3.13
C MET A 33 12.51 2.89 -2.66
N SER A 34 12.97 2.00 -3.55
CA SER A 34 13.96 0.96 -3.24
C SER A 34 15.33 1.54 -2.83
N PHE A 35 15.62 2.79 -3.19
CA PHE A 35 16.81 3.53 -2.78
C PHE A 35 16.55 4.58 -1.69
N HIS A 36 15.40 4.49 -1.01
CA HIS A 36 14.97 5.44 0.04
C HIS A 36 14.91 6.90 -0.41
N GLN A 37 14.77 7.16 -1.71
CA GLN A 37 14.62 8.51 -2.28
C GLN A 37 13.14 8.91 -2.34
N TYR A 38 12.51 8.97 -1.17
CA TYR A 38 11.05 9.17 -1.04
C TYR A 38 10.57 10.51 -1.61
N ASP A 39 11.37 11.58 -1.53
CA ASP A 39 10.99 12.88 -2.07
C ASP A 39 10.91 12.84 -3.60
N THR A 40 11.89 12.21 -4.25
CA THR A 40 11.86 12.04 -5.71
C THR A 40 10.69 11.15 -6.14
N ALA A 41 10.45 10.06 -5.42
CA ALA A 41 9.31 9.19 -5.66
C ALA A 41 7.98 9.95 -5.52
N HIS A 42 7.86 10.80 -4.50
CA HIS A 42 6.68 11.63 -4.25
C HIS A 42 6.41 12.64 -5.36
N GLU A 43 7.43 13.34 -5.84
CA GLU A 43 7.28 14.28 -6.97
C GLU A 43 6.76 13.59 -8.24
N ILE A 44 7.22 12.37 -8.51
CA ILE A 44 6.74 11.58 -9.63
C ILE A 44 5.29 11.13 -9.38
N ALA A 45 4.96 10.70 -8.16
CA ALA A 45 3.62 10.29 -7.78
C ALA A 45 2.60 11.44 -7.91
N ARG A 46 2.98 12.65 -7.52
CA ARG A 46 2.14 13.84 -7.65
C ARG A 46 1.80 14.13 -9.12
N LYS A 47 2.79 14.07 -10.01
CA LYS A 47 2.58 14.25 -11.46
C LYS A 47 1.70 13.13 -12.03
N LEU A 48 1.94 11.89 -11.60
CA LEU A 48 1.11 10.75 -12.00
C LEU A 48 -0.35 10.94 -11.58
N LYS A 49 -0.61 11.49 -10.38
CA LYS A 49 -1.96 11.78 -9.90
C LYS A 49 -2.70 12.75 -10.82
N GLU A 50 -2.02 13.78 -11.32
CA GLU A 50 -2.57 14.76 -12.27
C GLU A 50 -2.95 14.10 -13.62
N GLU A 51 -2.18 13.12 -14.06
CA GLU A 51 -2.36 12.42 -15.34
C GLU A 51 -3.40 11.26 -15.28
N LEU A 52 -3.53 10.60 -14.13
CA LEU A 52 -4.38 9.40 -13.99
C LEU A 52 -5.85 9.58 -14.39
N PRO A 53 -6.52 10.71 -14.11
CA PRO A 53 -7.91 10.92 -14.56
C PRO A 53 -8.07 10.86 -16.06
N SER A 54 -7.06 11.30 -16.83
CA SER A 54 -7.04 11.24 -18.30
C SER A 54 -6.72 9.84 -18.83
N THR A 55 -6.09 8.99 -18.00
CA THR A 55 -5.66 7.63 -18.36
C THR A 55 -6.68 6.55 -18.04
N ARG A 56 -7.80 6.88 -17.39
CA ARG A 56 -8.85 5.95 -16.96
C ARG A 56 -9.45 5.09 -18.10
N ASN A 57 -9.31 5.56 -19.35
CA ASN A 57 -9.73 4.85 -20.57
C ASN A 57 -8.57 4.11 -21.27
N MET A 58 -7.41 4.06 -20.67
CA MET A 58 -6.25 3.36 -21.22
C MET A 58 -6.35 1.88 -20.86
N ASN A 59 -6.13 1.00 -21.86
CA ASN A 59 -6.08 -0.45 -21.68
C ASN A 59 -4.80 -0.89 -20.95
N LEU A 60 -4.61 -0.40 -19.73
CA LEU A 60 -3.62 -0.98 -18.83
C LEU A 60 -4.27 -2.20 -18.16
N PHE A 61 -3.47 -3.24 -17.96
CA PHE A 61 -3.94 -4.40 -17.22
C PHE A 61 -4.30 -3.98 -15.80
N GLU A 62 -5.50 -4.33 -15.34
CA GLU A 62 -6.02 -3.93 -14.01
C GLU A 62 -5.06 -4.29 -12.87
N HIS A 63 -4.27 -5.38 -13.01
CA HIS A 63 -3.28 -5.76 -11.99
C HIS A 63 -2.08 -4.78 -11.90
N GLU A 64 -1.68 -4.13 -13.00
CA GLU A 64 -0.63 -3.11 -12.94
C GLU A 64 -1.12 -1.92 -12.12
N TYR A 65 -2.36 -1.47 -12.33
CA TYR A 65 -2.97 -0.42 -11.52
C TYR A 65 -3.06 -0.81 -10.04
N PHE A 66 -3.42 -2.05 -9.75
CA PHE A 66 -3.54 -2.49 -8.37
C PHE A 66 -2.20 -2.43 -7.63
N ALA A 67 -1.15 -2.95 -8.21
CA ALA A 67 0.20 -2.87 -7.67
C ALA A 67 0.65 -1.40 -7.48
N ILE A 68 0.35 -0.57 -8.46
CA ILE A 68 0.59 0.87 -8.46
C ILE A 68 0.00 1.53 -7.22
N PHE A 69 -1.29 1.37 -7.01
CA PHE A 69 -1.97 2.01 -5.89
C PHE A 69 -1.49 1.48 -4.55
N THR A 70 -1.09 0.21 -4.47
CA THR A 70 -0.46 -0.34 -3.27
C THR A 70 0.88 0.34 -2.98
N TYR A 71 1.73 0.54 -3.98
CA TYR A 71 2.99 1.28 -3.81
C TYR A 71 2.77 2.75 -3.43
N LEU A 72 1.78 3.41 -4.02
CA LEU A 72 1.45 4.79 -3.66
C LEU A 72 0.96 4.88 -2.22
N LYS A 73 0.10 3.96 -1.77
CA LYS A 73 -0.31 3.90 -0.37
C LYS A 73 0.88 3.73 0.57
N PHE A 74 1.81 2.84 0.26
CA PHE A 74 3.04 2.70 1.05
C PHE A 74 3.86 3.99 1.08
N LEU A 75 4.09 4.63 -0.08
CA LEU A 75 4.82 5.89 -0.17
C LEU A 75 4.21 6.98 0.73
N TYR A 76 2.89 7.16 0.65
CA TYR A 76 2.21 8.17 1.45
C TYR A 76 2.13 7.80 2.94
N THR A 77 2.10 6.51 3.28
CA THR A 77 2.24 6.06 4.67
C THR A 77 3.61 6.44 5.24
N VAL A 78 4.70 6.21 4.50
CA VAL A 78 6.06 6.62 4.91
C VAL A 78 6.17 8.14 5.09
N ARG A 79 5.39 8.91 4.35
CA ARG A 79 5.34 10.37 4.44
C ARG A 79 4.32 10.89 5.46
N GLU A 80 3.63 10.01 6.16
CA GLU A 80 2.58 10.34 7.13
C GLU A 80 1.41 11.14 6.51
N ASP A 81 1.21 11.04 5.20
CA ASP A 81 0.08 11.64 4.49
C ASP A 81 -1.07 10.64 4.36
N PHE A 82 -1.74 10.39 5.46
CA PHE A 82 -2.77 9.36 5.58
C PHE A 82 -4.04 9.68 4.78
N GLN A 83 -4.31 10.95 4.49
CA GLN A 83 -5.42 11.33 3.61
C GLN A 83 -5.17 10.89 2.16
N GLU A 84 -3.93 11.03 1.68
CA GLU A 84 -3.55 10.52 0.36
C GLU A 84 -3.58 8.98 0.30
N VAL A 85 -3.22 8.28 1.39
CA VAL A 85 -3.38 6.82 1.47
C VAL A 85 -4.84 6.43 1.23
N LEU A 86 -5.79 7.09 1.90
CA LEU A 86 -7.22 6.80 1.74
C LEU A 86 -7.76 7.22 0.36
N TYR A 87 -7.25 8.29 -0.23
CA TYR A 87 -7.57 8.67 -1.60
C TYR A 87 -7.22 7.54 -2.59
N TRP A 88 -6.01 6.99 -2.50
CA TRP A 88 -5.56 5.91 -3.36
C TRP A 88 -6.28 4.59 -3.07
N ASP A 89 -6.67 4.34 -1.82
CA ASP A 89 -7.49 3.19 -1.46
C ASP A 89 -8.89 3.26 -2.09
N ALA A 90 -9.52 4.42 -2.06
CA ALA A 90 -10.83 4.65 -2.68
C ALA A 90 -10.79 4.42 -4.21
N ILE A 91 -9.70 4.82 -4.88
CA ILE A 91 -9.51 4.55 -6.31
C ILE A 91 -9.28 3.06 -6.55
N GLN A 92 -8.40 2.43 -5.77
CA GLN A 92 -8.06 1.01 -5.89
C GLN A 92 -9.28 0.10 -5.68
N SER A 93 -10.16 0.44 -4.74
CA SER A 93 -11.37 -0.32 -4.44
C SER A 93 -12.38 -0.39 -5.60
N GLN A 94 -12.27 0.52 -6.58
CA GLN A 94 -13.10 0.52 -7.79
C GLN A 94 -12.62 -0.48 -8.86
N LEU A 95 -11.42 -1.04 -8.70
CA LEU A 95 -10.89 -2.03 -9.63
C LEU A 95 -11.51 -3.40 -9.35
N LYS A 96 -12.11 -4.00 -10.38
CA LYS A 96 -12.69 -5.35 -10.30
C LYS A 96 -11.66 -6.38 -10.74
N ILE A 97 -10.70 -6.69 -9.88
CA ILE A 97 -9.57 -7.53 -10.24
C ILE A 97 -9.82 -8.97 -9.83
N LYS A 98 -9.67 -9.88 -10.81
CA LYS A 98 -9.64 -11.32 -10.57
C LYS A 98 -8.20 -11.83 -10.69
N GLY A 99 -7.79 -12.74 -9.79
CA GLY A 99 -6.50 -13.42 -9.88
C GLY A 99 -5.29 -12.60 -9.39
N GLN A 100 -5.51 -11.60 -8.55
CA GLN A 100 -4.41 -10.92 -7.86
C GLN A 100 -3.75 -11.85 -6.83
N ARG A 101 -2.44 -11.64 -6.64
CA ARG A 101 -1.71 -12.30 -5.57
C ARG A 101 -2.27 -11.86 -4.23
N GLN A 102 -2.59 -12.84 -3.38
CA GLN A 102 -3.23 -12.63 -2.07
C GLN A 102 -2.45 -11.63 -1.22
N GLU A 103 -1.12 -11.74 -1.20
CA GLU A 103 -0.25 -10.90 -0.38
C GLU A 103 -0.33 -9.41 -0.75
N ILE A 104 -0.52 -9.10 -2.05
CA ILE A 104 -0.66 -7.72 -2.53
C ILE A 104 -2.01 -7.15 -2.09
N VAL A 105 -3.06 -7.97 -2.15
CA VAL A 105 -4.41 -7.57 -1.72
C VAL A 105 -4.46 -7.33 -0.22
N GLU A 106 -3.82 -8.20 0.55
CA GLU A 106 -3.73 -8.05 2.01
C GLU A 106 -2.92 -6.82 2.40
N GLY A 107 -1.74 -6.63 1.83
CA GLY A 107 -0.93 -5.43 2.06
C GLY A 107 -1.69 -4.15 1.75
N ALA A 108 -2.44 -4.13 0.64
CA ALA A 108 -3.25 -2.97 0.27
C ALA A 108 -4.30 -2.60 1.33
N LYS A 109 -4.94 -3.60 1.95
CA LYS A 109 -5.91 -3.39 3.04
C LYS A 109 -5.24 -2.92 4.33
N ILE A 110 -4.07 -3.47 4.66
CA ILE A 110 -3.32 -3.08 5.87
C ILE A 110 -2.97 -1.59 5.82
N TRP A 111 -2.46 -1.07 4.70
CA TRP A 111 -2.13 0.35 4.57
C TRP A 111 -3.35 1.25 4.79
N ALA A 112 -4.51 0.86 4.29
CA ALA A 112 -5.75 1.59 4.52
C ALA A 112 -6.19 1.55 6.00
N MET A 113 -6.08 0.38 6.66
CA MET A 113 -6.38 0.26 8.08
C MET A 113 -5.44 1.12 8.93
N MET A 114 -4.13 1.12 8.64
CA MET A 114 -3.15 1.95 9.33
C MET A 114 -3.48 3.44 9.17
N ALA A 115 -3.80 3.88 7.96
CA ALA A 115 -4.20 5.27 7.73
C ALA A 115 -5.45 5.65 8.53
N HIS A 116 -6.42 4.75 8.65
CA HIS A 116 -7.60 4.99 9.50
C HIS A 116 -7.26 5.02 11.00
N VAL A 117 -6.28 4.22 11.47
CA VAL A 117 -5.79 4.28 12.85
C VAL A 117 -5.19 5.66 13.13
N GLU A 118 -4.27 6.12 12.29
CA GLU A 118 -3.58 7.41 12.45
C GLU A 118 -4.55 8.60 12.39
N LEU A 119 -5.63 8.47 11.64
CA LEU A 119 -6.70 9.48 11.56
C LEU A 119 -7.76 9.34 12.67
N GLY A 120 -7.60 8.42 13.63
CA GLY A 120 -8.54 8.20 14.72
C GLY A 120 -9.87 7.56 14.33
N ASN A 121 -9.98 6.98 13.14
CA ASN A 121 -11.20 6.39 12.60
C ASN A 121 -11.40 4.94 13.10
N TYR A 122 -11.30 4.71 14.40
CA TYR A 122 -11.28 3.37 15.01
C TYR A 122 -12.51 2.50 14.71
N SER A 123 -13.69 3.09 14.59
CA SER A 123 -14.91 2.35 14.23
C SER A 123 -14.83 1.73 12.83
N ILE A 124 -14.18 2.44 11.88
CA ILE A 124 -13.93 1.95 10.53
C ILE A 124 -12.90 0.83 10.59
N VAL A 125 -11.79 1.02 11.32
CA VAL A 125 -10.75 -0.01 11.52
C VAL A 125 -11.35 -1.29 12.05
N GLN A 126 -12.15 -1.22 13.12
CA GLN A 126 -12.82 -2.39 13.71
C GLN A 126 -13.73 -3.12 12.70
N SER A 127 -14.45 -2.37 11.87
CA SER A 127 -15.30 -2.94 10.82
C SER A 127 -14.47 -3.65 9.74
N MET A 128 -13.36 -3.03 9.29
CA MET A 128 -12.44 -3.61 8.32
C MET A 128 -11.78 -4.87 8.87
N CYS A 129 -11.32 -4.86 10.12
CA CYS A 129 -10.74 -6.02 10.80
C CYS A 129 -11.72 -7.19 10.88
N ARG A 130 -12.96 -6.94 11.30
CA ARG A 130 -14.02 -7.99 11.32
C ARG A 130 -14.27 -8.57 9.92
N SER A 131 -14.28 -7.74 8.90
CA SER A 131 -14.46 -8.20 7.52
C SER A 131 -13.30 -9.05 7.05
N TYR A 132 -12.06 -8.64 7.35
CA TYR A 132 -10.85 -9.37 7.01
C TYR A 132 -10.82 -10.76 7.67
N LEU A 133 -11.03 -10.81 8.99
CA LEU A 133 -10.98 -12.06 9.76
C LEU A 133 -12.06 -13.07 9.36
N ARG A 134 -13.20 -12.62 8.83
CA ARG A 134 -14.25 -13.51 8.31
C ARG A 134 -13.90 -14.16 6.98
N MET A 135 -13.05 -13.50 6.18
CA MET A 135 -12.68 -14.00 4.84
C MET A 135 -11.44 -14.89 4.86
N ASN A 136 -10.58 -14.72 5.86
CA ASN A 136 -9.33 -15.46 5.98
C ASN A 136 -9.46 -16.54 7.07
N THR A 137 -9.57 -17.81 6.65
CA THR A 137 -9.79 -18.96 7.54
C THR A 137 -8.62 -19.93 7.55
N ASP A 138 -7.51 -19.61 6.88
CA ASP A 138 -6.40 -20.54 6.60
C ASP A 138 -5.45 -20.77 7.79
N GLY A 139 -5.82 -20.32 9.00
CA GLY A 139 -5.04 -20.46 10.23
C GLY A 139 -4.21 -19.22 10.59
N PRO A 140 -3.58 -19.22 11.78
CA PRO A 140 -2.92 -18.04 12.33
C PRO A 140 -1.73 -17.61 11.47
N SER A 141 -1.81 -16.43 10.89
CA SER A 141 -0.72 -15.74 10.21
C SER A 141 -0.31 -14.50 10.99
N GLN A 142 0.89 -13.97 10.75
CA GLN A 142 1.32 -12.69 11.32
C GLN A 142 0.34 -11.56 10.99
N THR A 143 -0.16 -11.56 9.77
CA THR A 143 -1.19 -10.60 9.34
C THR A 143 -2.46 -10.72 10.18
N GLU A 144 -2.91 -11.94 10.46
CA GLU A 144 -4.08 -12.16 11.31
C GLU A 144 -3.87 -11.66 12.74
N VAL A 145 -2.71 -11.96 13.35
CA VAL A 145 -2.36 -11.45 14.68
C VAL A 145 -2.37 -9.93 14.68
N PHE A 146 -1.73 -9.29 13.71
CA PHE A 146 -1.73 -7.84 13.58
C PHE A 146 -3.15 -7.27 13.47
N ILE A 147 -4.00 -7.84 12.64
CA ILE A 147 -5.40 -7.43 12.46
C ILE A 147 -6.23 -7.60 13.73
N ARG A 148 -6.02 -8.68 14.49
CA ARG A 148 -6.68 -8.89 15.80
C ARG A 148 -6.29 -7.81 16.82
N HIS A 149 -5.03 -7.38 16.80
CA HIS A 149 -4.58 -6.28 17.65
C HIS A 149 -5.16 -4.93 17.20
N LEU A 150 -5.16 -4.63 15.90
CA LEU A 150 -5.82 -3.43 15.39
C LEU A 150 -7.31 -3.34 15.79
N GLN A 151 -7.98 -4.49 15.89
CA GLN A 151 -9.39 -4.54 16.31
C GLN A 151 -9.61 -4.10 17.77
N LYS A 152 -8.59 -4.23 18.64
CA LYS A 152 -8.63 -3.83 20.05
C LYS A 152 -8.50 -2.30 20.23
N LEU A 153 -8.12 -1.55 19.21
CA LEU A 153 -7.94 -0.09 19.28
C LEU A 153 -9.31 0.64 19.43
N PRO A 154 -9.35 1.81 20.10
CA PRO A 154 -8.21 2.47 20.78
C PRO A 154 -7.84 1.81 22.10
N VAL A 155 -6.54 1.83 22.41
CA VAL A 155 -6.00 1.38 23.70
C VAL A 155 -5.59 2.62 24.51
N PRO A 156 -5.87 2.65 25.83
CA PRO A 156 -5.38 3.73 26.68
C PRO A 156 -3.85 3.90 26.58
N GLU A 157 -3.37 5.15 26.63
CA GLU A 157 -1.94 5.45 26.49
C GLU A 157 -1.08 4.69 27.50
N LEU A 158 -1.56 4.56 28.74
CA LEU A 158 -0.90 3.82 29.82
C LEU A 158 -0.73 2.32 29.54
N GLU A 159 -1.60 1.74 28.69
CA GLU A 159 -1.59 0.33 28.35
C GLU A 159 -0.88 0.05 27.00
N MET A 160 -0.51 1.09 26.27
CA MET A 160 0.06 0.97 24.93
C MET A 160 1.35 0.16 24.90
N ALA A 161 2.22 0.34 25.91
CA ALA A 161 3.48 -0.40 25.98
C ALA A 161 3.26 -1.90 26.15
N ASP A 162 2.30 -2.31 26.97
CA ASP A 162 1.97 -3.72 27.18
C ASP A 162 1.23 -4.30 25.97
N PHE A 163 0.35 -3.54 25.34
CA PHE A 163 -0.28 -3.90 24.09
C PHE A 163 0.75 -4.19 22.98
N MET A 164 1.78 -3.33 22.83
CA MET A 164 2.83 -3.53 21.83
C MET A 164 3.72 -4.74 22.16
N LYS A 165 3.99 -5.02 23.45
CA LYS A 165 4.72 -6.22 23.88
C LYS A 165 3.92 -7.51 23.56
N GLU A 166 2.61 -7.51 23.83
CA GLU A 166 1.73 -8.63 23.53
C GLU A 166 1.71 -8.92 22.02
N LEU A 167 1.49 -7.89 21.20
CA LEU A 167 1.53 -7.99 19.74
C LEU A 167 2.86 -8.58 19.24
N HIS A 168 3.99 -8.05 19.73
CA HIS A 168 5.31 -8.51 19.34
C HIS A 168 5.53 -9.98 19.73
N ALA A 169 5.15 -10.37 20.96
CA ALA A 169 5.29 -11.75 21.43
C ALA A 169 4.45 -12.74 20.59
N GLU A 170 3.22 -12.39 20.27
CA GLU A 170 2.35 -13.22 19.42
C GLU A 170 2.89 -13.35 17.99
N MET A 171 3.40 -12.26 17.39
CA MET A 171 4.01 -12.31 16.06
C MET A 171 5.25 -13.20 16.02
N LEU A 172 6.10 -13.15 17.05
CA LEU A 172 7.29 -14.00 17.17
C LEU A 172 6.94 -15.48 17.37
N ALA A 173 5.82 -15.78 18.01
CA ALA A 173 5.36 -17.16 18.19
C ALA A 173 5.00 -17.83 16.83
N ILE A 174 4.60 -17.04 15.83
CA ILE A 174 4.28 -17.54 14.49
C ILE A 174 5.54 -17.66 13.62
N ASP A 175 6.44 -16.67 13.68
CA ASP A 175 7.71 -16.70 12.92
C ASP A 175 8.90 -16.26 13.80
N PRO A 176 9.55 -17.19 14.49
CA PRO A 176 10.74 -16.90 15.31
C PRO A 176 11.91 -16.30 14.52
N ALA A 177 11.94 -16.46 13.19
CA ALA A 177 13.00 -15.91 12.35
C ALA A 177 12.95 -14.36 12.23
N LEU A 178 11.88 -13.71 12.66
CA LEU A 178 11.79 -12.26 12.73
C LEU A 178 12.86 -11.65 13.65
N VAL A 179 13.25 -12.35 14.73
CA VAL A 179 14.30 -11.89 15.66
C VAL A 179 15.64 -11.71 14.95
N GLN A 180 15.92 -12.59 13.97
CA GLN A 180 17.21 -12.60 13.26
C GLN A 180 17.31 -11.53 12.16
N ARG A 181 16.17 -10.93 11.77
CA ARG A 181 16.10 -9.94 10.68
C ARG A 181 16.07 -8.49 11.17
N ALA A 182 15.94 -8.27 12.48
CA ALA A 182 15.99 -6.93 13.03
C ALA A 182 17.41 -6.37 12.85
N PRO A 183 17.60 -5.24 12.18
CA PRO A 183 18.90 -4.58 12.13
C PRO A 183 19.27 -4.15 13.54
N GLY A 184 20.49 -4.57 14.00
CA GLY A 184 21.07 -4.12 15.26
C GLY A 184 21.43 -2.63 15.22
#